data_987867b228a3e436e82130004843f710
#
_entry.id   987867b228a3e436e82130004843f710
#
_cell.length_a   1.000
_cell.length_b   1.000
_cell.length_c   1.000
_cell.angle_alpha   90.00
_cell.angle_beta   90.00
_cell.angle_gamma   90.00
#
_symmetry.space_group_name_H-M   'P 1'
#
loop_
_entity.id
_entity.type
_entity.pdbx_description
1 polymer ?
#
loop_
_entity_poly.entity_id
_entity_poly.type
_entity_poly.pdbx_seq_one_letter_code
_entity_poly.pdbx_strand_id
1 'polypeptide(L)'
;VTMMTTYPDFTHPDKQQRERELEYLAFDFAQAAQLGIKYIRVLAGQAHPGVKREDGIMWAVEYLKRACGIAAKYGVVPVYEDHAKPGAWDYIDFSHPADIFTEIYEKTEDVGLRVNFDTANIIAYGADTMEVLQKVLPRLETIHAADTSTRGTLNHCEIGKGLAPFREIFSLIKENGFDGWICIEEGSMQGMDGIEKAVRYVRKVWGEVK
;
A
#
# COMPACT_ATOMS: atom_id res chain seq x y z
N VAL A 1 12.37 13.27 3.09
CA VAL A 1 11.37 12.20 3.30
C VAL A 1 10.57 12.04 2.03
N THR A 2 10.44 10.81 1.52
CA THR A 2 9.78 10.54 0.23
C THR A 2 8.28 10.33 0.40
N MET A 3 7.88 9.61 1.43
CA MET A 3 6.50 9.22 1.68
C MET A 3 6.14 9.36 3.17
N MET A 4 4.91 9.76 3.45
CA MET A 4 4.27 9.70 4.76
C MET A 4 3.27 8.54 4.75
N THR A 5 3.19 7.78 5.82
CA THR A 5 2.21 6.69 5.96
C THR A 5 1.09 7.09 6.89
N THR A 6 -0.15 6.85 6.48
CA THR A 6 -1.35 7.17 7.24
C THR A 6 -2.27 5.96 7.36
N TYR A 7 -3.22 6.01 8.29
CA TYR A 7 -4.15 4.93 8.58
C TYR A 7 -5.61 5.42 8.60
N PRO A 8 -6.12 6.03 7.52
CA PRO A 8 -7.51 6.45 7.47
C PRO A 8 -8.45 5.25 7.51
N ASP A 9 -9.54 5.36 8.27
CA ASP A 9 -10.53 4.29 8.40
C ASP A 9 -11.84 4.67 7.70
N PHE A 10 -11.83 4.57 6.38
CA PHE A 10 -12.99 4.92 5.54
C PHE A 10 -14.08 3.84 5.50
N THR A 11 -13.85 2.70 6.13
CA THR A 11 -14.83 1.62 6.26
C THR A 11 -15.48 1.57 7.64
N HIS A 12 -15.23 2.57 8.48
CA HIS A 12 -15.88 2.68 9.79
C HIS A 12 -17.40 2.75 9.63
N PRO A 13 -18.23 2.00 10.42
CA PRO A 13 -19.69 2.01 10.30
C PRO A 13 -20.32 3.37 10.56
N ASP A 14 -19.75 4.17 11.46
CA ASP A 14 -20.23 5.53 11.74
C ASP A 14 -19.73 6.52 10.68
N LYS A 15 -20.67 7.14 9.95
CA LYS A 15 -20.38 8.15 8.94
C LYS A 15 -19.62 9.35 9.51
N GLN A 16 -19.94 9.78 10.75
CA GLN A 16 -19.24 10.93 11.34
C GLN A 16 -17.77 10.61 11.59
N GLN A 17 -17.43 9.34 11.92
CA GLN A 17 -16.05 8.92 12.05
C GLN A 17 -15.35 8.97 10.69
N ARG A 18 -15.97 8.46 9.62
CA ARG A 18 -15.37 8.56 8.28
C ARG A 18 -15.10 9.99 7.83
N GLU A 19 -15.99 10.94 8.19
CA GLU A 19 -15.75 12.37 7.91
C GLU A 19 -14.54 12.89 8.71
N ARG A 20 -14.41 12.53 9.99
CA ARG A 20 -13.23 12.91 10.80
C ARG A 20 -11.92 12.32 10.23
N GLU A 21 -11.95 11.07 9.78
CA GLU A 21 -10.78 10.44 9.13
C GLU A 21 -10.34 11.22 7.88
N LEU A 22 -11.30 11.69 7.08
CA LEU A 22 -10.99 12.54 5.92
C LEU A 22 -10.44 13.91 6.33
N GLU A 23 -10.94 14.51 7.40
CA GLU A 23 -10.41 15.76 7.93
C GLU A 23 -8.97 15.61 8.45
N TYR A 24 -8.67 14.51 9.16
CA TYR A 24 -7.31 14.19 9.60
C TYR A 24 -6.37 13.97 8.40
N LEU A 25 -6.80 13.21 7.40
CA LEU A 25 -6.01 12.98 6.20
C LEU A 25 -5.79 14.29 5.41
N ALA A 26 -6.76 15.21 5.38
CA ALA A 26 -6.59 16.51 4.77
C ALA A 26 -5.53 17.37 5.50
N PHE A 27 -5.45 17.27 6.83
CA PHE A 27 -4.38 17.87 7.61
C PHE A 27 -3.02 17.24 7.28
N ASP A 28 -2.95 15.91 7.16
CA ASP A 28 -1.73 15.19 6.77
C ASP A 28 -1.24 15.61 5.38
N PHE A 29 -2.12 15.82 4.40
CA PHE A 29 -1.77 16.34 3.09
C PHE A 29 -1.13 17.73 3.18
N ALA A 30 -1.70 18.61 4.02
CA ALA A 30 -1.13 19.94 4.23
C ALA A 30 0.26 19.87 4.89
N GLN A 31 0.45 18.99 5.88
CA GLN A 31 1.74 18.79 6.53
C GLN A 31 2.78 18.19 5.55
N ALA A 32 2.38 17.21 4.76
CA ALA A 32 3.25 16.60 3.75
C ALA A 32 3.76 17.66 2.75
N ALA A 33 2.87 18.51 2.25
CA ALA A 33 3.22 19.59 1.34
C ALA A 33 4.23 20.56 1.97
N GLN A 34 4.02 20.96 3.24
CA GLN A 34 4.96 21.84 3.96
C GLN A 34 6.34 21.21 4.15
N LEU A 35 6.40 19.87 4.32
CA LEU A 35 7.64 19.12 4.49
C LEU A 35 8.29 18.72 3.16
N GLY A 36 7.68 19.06 2.02
CA GLY A 36 8.16 18.67 0.69
C GLY A 36 8.02 17.18 0.40
N ILE A 37 7.07 16.49 1.09
CA ILE A 37 6.77 15.07 0.88
C ILE A 37 5.81 14.94 -0.29
N LYS A 38 6.17 14.13 -1.28
CA LYS A 38 5.38 13.94 -2.50
C LYS A 38 4.25 12.92 -2.32
N TYR A 39 4.50 11.84 -1.59
CA TYR A 39 3.58 10.71 -1.51
C TYR A 39 2.99 10.56 -0.12
N ILE A 40 1.70 10.22 -0.06
CA ILE A 40 1.04 9.79 1.17
C ILE A 40 0.38 8.44 0.92
N ARG A 41 0.82 7.42 1.68
CA ARG A 41 0.16 6.13 1.68
C ARG A 41 -1.20 6.23 2.36
N VAL A 42 -2.23 5.73 1.68
CA VAL A 42 -3.61 5.66 2.15
C VAL A 42 -4.12 4.22 2.10
N LEU A 43 -5.11 3.92 2.93
CA LEU A 43 -5.73 2.60 3.08
C LEU A 43 -7.25 2.72 2.93
N ALA A 44 -7.94 1.58 2.74
CA ALA A 44 -9.40 1.56 2.67
C ALA A 44 -10.04 1.78 4.04
N GLY A 45 -9.46 1.19 5.08
CA GLY A 45 -10.00 1.16 6.43
C GLY A 45 -9.98 -0.25 7.01
N GLN A 46 -10.62 -0.42 8.16
CA GLN A 46 -10.64 -1.66 8.92
C GLN A 46 -11.82 -2.57 8.52
N ALA A 47 -11.61 -3.88 8.63
CA ALA A 47 -12.69 -4.88 8.49
C ALA A 47 -13.57 -4.92 9.74
N HIS A 48 -14.34 -3.85 9.97
CA HIS A 48 -15.24 -3.76 11.12
C HIS A 48 -16.29 -4.88 11.11
N PRO A 49 -16.58 -5.52 12.27
CA PRO A 49 -17.65 -6.49 12.37
C PRO A 49 -19.00 -5.91 11.92
N GLY A 50 -19.70 -6.66 11.08
CA GLY A 50 -21.03 -6.28 10.57
C GLY A 50 -21.03 -5.32 9.37
N VAL A 51 -19.90 -4.79 8.93
CA VAL A 51 -19.81 -4.04 7.68
C VAL A 51 -19.88 -5.02 6.52
N LYS A 52 -20.88 -4.82 5.65
CA LYS A 52 -21.01 -5.61 4.44
C LYS A 52 -19.97 -5.22 3.40
N ARG A 53 -19.54 -6.19 2.59
CA ARG A 53 -18.56 -5.99 1.52
C ARG A 53 -18.91 -4.81 0.62
N GLU A 54 -20.14 -4.76 0.14
CA GLU A 54 -20.62 -3.74 -0.79
C GLU A 54 -20.62 -2.34 -0.17
N ASP A 55 -21.04 -2.24 1.10
CA ASP A 55 -21.07 -0.97 1.83
C ASP A 55 -19.64 -0.45 2.08
N GLY A 56 -18.74 -1.34 2.54
CA GLY A 56 -17.34 -0.97 2.77
C GLY A 56 -16.60 -0.55 1.51
N ILE A 57 -16.79 -1.25 0.38
CA ILE A 57 -16.23 -0.85 -0.91
C ILE A 57 -16.78 0.52 -1.35
N MET A 58 -18.10 0.71 -1.25
CA MET A 58 -18.74 1.97 -1.62
C MET A 58 -18.16 3.15 -0.81
N TRP A 59 -18.04 2.99 0.51
CA TRP A 59 -17.50 4.03 1.38
C TRP A 59 -16.02 4.28 1.09
N ALA A 60 -15.19 3.23 1.00
CA ALA A 60 -13.78 3.38 0.69
C ALA A 60 -13.55 4.13 -0.63
N VAL A 61 -14.29 3.76 -1.69
CA VAL A 61 -14.21 4.43 -2.99
C VAL A 61 -14.63 5.90 -2.89
N GLU A 62 -15.75 6.20 -2.22
CA GLU A 62 -16.22 7.59 -2.02
C GLU A 62 -15.14 8.44 -1.34
N TYR A 63 -14.63 7.97 -0.20
CA TYR A 63 -13.69 8.76 0.59
C TYR A 63 -12.29 8.84 -0.04
N LEU A 64 -11.81 7.79 -0.71
CA LEU A 64 -10.56 7.85 -1.47
C LEU A 64 -10.64 8.84 -2.64
N LYS A 65 -11.77 8.90 -3.36
CA LYS A 65 -11.98 9.91 -4.41
C LYS A 65 -11.97 11.33 -3.85
N ARG A 66 -12.64 11.55 -2.73
CA ARG A 66 -12.64 12.85 -2.03
C ARG A 66 -11.22 13.22 -1.54
N ALA A 67 -10.50 12.25 -0.99
CA ALA A 67 -9.10 12.43 -0.56
C ALA A 67 -8.19 12.85 -1.73
N CYS A 68 -8.31 12.22 -2.89
CA CYS A 68 -7.58 12.62 -4.10
C CYS A 68 -7.87 14.08 -4.52
N GLY A 69 -9.14 14.48 -4.46
CA GLY A 69 -9.53 15.87 -4.76
C GLY A 69 -8.95 16.90 -3.77
N ILE A 70 -8.77 16.51 -2.51
CA ILE A 70 -8.13 17.36 -1.50
C ILE A 70 -6.61 17.38 -1.73
N ALA A 71 -5.98 16.21 -1.89
CA ALA A 71 -4.52 16.07 -2.09
C ALA A 71 -4.01 16.86 -3.29
N ALA A 72 -4.79 16.90 -4.38
CA ALA A 72 -4.46 17.68 -5.58
C ALA A 72 -4.26 19.18 -5.29
N LYS A 73 -4.97 19.74 -4.30
CA LYS A 73 -4.82 21.16 -3.89
C LYS A 73 -3.48 21.44 -3.21
N TYR A 74 -2.84 20.41 -2.67
CA TYR A 74 -1.55 20.48 -2.00
C TYR A 74 -0.39 19.97 -2.85
N GLY A 75 -0.67 19.46 -4.07
CA GLY A 75 0.37 18.86 -4.93
C GLY A 75 0.94 17.54 -4.39
N VAL A 76 0.19 16.85 -3.52
CA VAL A 76 0.55 15.57 -2.92
C VAL A 76 -0.17 14.43 -3.66
N VAL A 77 0.48 13.29 -3.78
CA VAL A 77 -0.04 12.12 -4.49
C VAL A 77 -0.43 11.05 -3.47
N PRO A 78 -1.72 10.72 -3.32
CA PRO A 78 -2.15 9.56 -2.53
C PRO A 78 -1.76 8.27 -3.24
N VAL A 79 -1.16 7.34 -2.49
CA VAL A 79 -0.81 5.99 -2.95
C VAL A 79 -1.55 4.96 -2.11
N TYR A 80 -2.43 4.20 -2.75
CA TYR A 80 -3.24 3.14 -2.12
C TYR A 80 -2.42 1.87 -2.01
N GLU A 81 -2.36 1.29 -0.81
CA GLU A 81 -1.56 0.11 -0.53
C GLU A 81 -2.40 -1.14 -0.33
N ASP A 82 -1.92 -2.26 -0.82
CA ASP A 82 -2.33 -3.62 -0.46
C ASP A 82 -1.79 -3.94 0.93
N HIS A 83 -2.57 -3.69 1.98
CA HIS A 83 -2.13 -3.73 3.37
C HIS A 83 -2.76 -4.90 4.14
N ALA A 84 -1.95 -5.69 4.86
CA ALA A 84 -2.40 -6.92 5.51
C ALA A 84 -2.44 -6.84 7.04
N LYS A 85 -1.55 -6.08 7.66
CA LYS A 85 -1.42 -6.04 9.11
C LYS A 85 -2.19 -4.87 9.71
N PRO A 86 -2.85 -5.01 10.89
CA PRO A 86 -3.60 -3.93 11.52
C PRO A 86 -2.79 -2.65 11.78
N GLY A 87 -1.51 -2.75 12.11
CA GLY A 87 -0.72 -1.57 12.48
C GLY A 87 -1.28 -0.88 13.72
N ALA A 88 -1.85 0.32 13.55
CA ALA A 88 -2.49 1.09 14.62
C ALA A 88 -4.00 0.75 14.82
N TRP A 89 -4.54 -0.18 14.04
CA TRP A 89 -5.94 -0.56 14.04
C TRP A 89 -6.26 -1.77 14.93
N ASP A 90 -7.54 -1.95 15.27
CA ASP A 90 -8.06 -3.10 16.01
C ASP A 90 -8.32 -4.31 15.11
N TYR A 91 -8.69 -4.06 13.83
CA TYR A 91 -9.02 -5.09 12.84
C TYR A 91 -8.03 -5.06 11.68
N ILE A 92 -7.98 -6.15 10.91
CA ILE A 92 -7.20 -6.19 9.67
C ILE A 92 -7.75 -5.19 8.66
N ASP A 93 -6.97 -4.90 7.62
CA ASP A 93 -7.42 -4.04 6.53
C ASP A 93 -8.66 -4.64 5.85
N PHE A 94 -9.64 -3.78 5.57
CA PHE A 94 -10.87 -4.18 4.87
C PHE A 94 -10.57 -4.71 3.47
N SER A 95 -9.55 -4.16 2.82
CA SER A 95 -9.08 -4.63 1.51
C SER A 95 -8.07 -5.77 1.57
N HIS A 96 -7.90 -6.44 2.73
CA HIS A 96 -7.08 -7.64 2.86
C HIS A 96 -7.42 -8.73 1.82
N PRO A 97 -8.69 -9.04 1.47
CA PRO A 97 -8.97 -9.87 0.30
C PRO A 97 -8.57 -9.15 -0.99
N ALA A 98 -7.71 -9.80 -1.82
CA ALA A 98 -7.17 -9.20 -3.04
C ALA A 98 -8.24 -8.77 -4.05
N ASP A 99 -9.40 -9.43 -4.06
CA ASP A 99 -10.54 -9.05 -4.91
C ASP A 99 -11.19 -7.73 -4.44
N ILE A 100 -11.22 -7.46 -3.13
CA ILE A 100 -11.68 -6.16 -2.61
C ILE A 100 -10.67 -5.07 -2.94
N PHE A 101 -9.37 -5.33 -2.74
CA PHE A 101 -8.32 -4.39 -3.09
C PHE A 101 -8.39 -3.99 -4.57
N THR A 102 -8.47 -4.97 -5.47
CA THR A 102 -8.54 -4.72 -6.90
C THR A 102 -9.84 -4.06 -7.34
N GLU A 103 -10.99 -4.38 -6.70
CA GLU A 103 -12.26 -3.71 -7.00
C GLU A 103 -12.24 -2.22 -6.60
N ILE A 104 -11.69 -1.88 -5.43
CA ILE A 104 -11.50 -0.48 -5.01
C ILE A 104 -10.55 0.24 -5.98
N TYR A 105 -9.45 -0.42 -6.37
CA TYR A 105 -8.52 0.10 -7.37
C TYR A 105 -9.23 0.42 -8.69
N GLU A 106 -10.02 -0.50 -9.23
CA GLU A 106 -10.75 -0.31 -10.48
C GLU A 106 -11.76 0.85 -10.39
N LYS A 107 -12.55 0.90 -9.30
CA LYS A 107 -13.56 1.94 -9.09
C LYS A 107 -13.00 3.35 -8.81
N THR A 108 -11.69 3.48 -8.66
CA THR A 108 -10.98 4.76 -8.45
C THR A 108 -10.11 5.14 -9.64
N GLU A 109 -10.38 4.61 -10.85
CA GLU A 109 -9.58 4.89 -12.06
C GLU A 109 -9.69 6.33 -12.56
N ASP A 110 -10.80 7.00 -12.25
CA ASP A 110 -11.16 8.35 -12.70
C ASP A 110 -10.53 9.47 -11.84
N VAL A 111 -9.76 9.13 -10.83
CA VAL A 111 -9.09 10.09 -9.93
C VAL A 111 -7.58 9.86 -9.87
N GLY A 112 -6.84 10.80 -9.33
CA GLY A 112 -5.38 10.73 -9.24
C GLY A 112 -4.83 9.75 -8.17
N LEU A 113 -5.58 8.71 -7.79
CA LEU A 113 -5.11 7.68 -6.86
C LEU A 113 -4.08 6.80 -7.56
N ARG A 114 -2.88 6.74 -6.98
CA ARG A 114 -1.80 5.85 -7.43
C ARG A 114 -1.71 4.63 -6.51
N VAL A 115 -0.74 3.76 -6.74
CA VAL A 115 -0.55 2.53 -5.94
C VAL A 115 0.83 2.51 -5.32
N ASN A 116 0.88 2.19 -4.03
CA ASN A 116 2.03 1.61 -3.36
C ASN A 116 1.82 0.10 -3.28
N PHE A 117 2.69 -0.67 -3.92
CA PHE A 117 2.57 -2.13 -3.93
C PHE A 117 3.53 -2.73 -2.90
N ASP A 118 2.98 -3.46 -1.92
CA ASP A 118 3.79 -4.22 -0.95
C ASP A 118 4.03 -5.65 -1.44
N THR A 119 5.28 -6.07 -1.44
CA THR A 119 5.68 -7.36 -2.01
C THR A 119 5.34 -8.57 -1.13
N ALA A 120 5.01 -8.36 0.15
CA ALA A 120 4.67 -9.42 1.11
C ALA A 120 3.17 -9.52 1.38
N ASN A 121 2.44 -8.41 1.35
CA ASN A 121 1.05 -8.38 1.78
C ASN A 121 0.12 -9.21 0.89
N ILE A 122 0.32 -9.24 -0.43
CA ILE A 122 -0.45 -10.10 -1.34
C ILE A 122 -0.23 -11.59 -1.04
N ILE A 123 0.97 -11.96 -0.64
CA ILE A 123 1.28 -13.33 -0.19
C ILE A 123 0.53 -13.65 1.10
N ALA A 124 0.47 -12.68 2.03
CA ALA A 124 -0.31 -12.78 3.26
C ALA A 124 -1.81 -12.88 2.99
N TYR A 125 -2.32 -12.29 1.90
CA TYR A 125 -3.69 -12.51 1.42
C TYR A 125 -3.93 -13.94 0.90
N GLY A 126 -2.87 -14.69 0.61
CA GLY A 126 -2.94 -16.00 -0.05
C GLY A 126 -3.13 -15.90 -1.57
N ALA A 127 -3.09 -14.68 -2.13
CA ALA A 127 -3.29 -14.42 -3.54
C ALA A 127 -1.99 -14.56 -4.36
N ASP A 128 -2.10 -14.47 -5.69
CA ASP A 128 -0.96 -14.46 -6.60
C ASP A 128 -0.40 -13.04 -6.73
N THR A 129 0.83 -12.86 -6.30
CA THR A 129 1.53 -11.59 -6.28
C THR A 129 1.67 -10.99 -7.68
N MET A 130 2.00 -11.83 -8.67
CA MET A 130 2.24 -11.35 -10.03
C MET A 130 0.93 -10.99 -10.73
N GLU A 131 -0.15 -11.72 -10.48
CA GLU A 131 -1.47 -11.40 -11.02
C GLU A 131 -1.95 -10.03 -10.51
N VAL A 132 -1.85 -9.78 -9.20
CA VAL A 132 -2.26 -8.48 -8.63
C VAL A 132 -1.36 -7.35 -9.12
N LEU A 133 -0.02 -7.56 -9.14
CA LEU A 133 0.92 -6.55 -9.64
C LEU A 133 0.62 -6.17 -11.10
N GLN A 134 0.37 -7.13 -11.98
CA GLN A 134 0.01 -6.86 -13.37
C GLN A 134 -1.25 -5.98 -13.50
N LYS A 135 -2.25 -6.22 -12.66
CA LYS A 135 -3.47 -5.40 -12.65
C LYS A 135 -3.20 -3.95 -12.26
N VAL A 136 -2.36 -3.73 -11.23
CA VAL A 136 -2.14 -2.39 -10.68
C VAL A 136 -1.00 -1.63 -11.35
N LEU A 137 -0.22 -2.29 -12.19
CA LEU A 137 0.95 -1.75 -12.88
C LEU A 137 0.71 -0.38 -13.57
N PRO A 138 -0.43 -0.12 -14.24
CA PRO A 138 -0.69 1.18 -14.88
C PRO A 138 -0.71 2.37 -13.92
N ARG A 139 -0.96 2.15 -12.64
CA ARG A 139 -0.98 3.20 -11.60
C ARG A 139 0.05 2.97 -10.49
N LEU A 140 1.01 2.06 -10.71
CA LEU A 140 2.10 1.80 -9.76
C LEU A 140 2.98 3.04 -9.65
N GLU A 141 3.24 3.51 -8.43
CA GLU A 141 4.04 4.70 -8.16
C GLU A 141 5.20 4.40 -7.20
N THR A 142 4.96 3.56 -6.20
CA THR A 142 5.97 3.18 -5.21
C THR A 142 5.83 1.71 -4.84
N ILE A 143 6.90 1.14 -4.28
CA ILE A 143 6.95 -0.23 -3.80
C ILE A 143 7.42 -0.24 -2.34
N HIS A 144 6.73 -1.00 -1.50
CA HIS A 144 7.30 -1.50 -0.26
C HIS A 144 7.93 -2.86 -0.52
N ALA A 145 9.26 -2.92 -0.38
CA ALA A 145 9.98 -4.17 -0.44
C ALA A 145 9.99 -4.80 0.96
N ALA A 146 9.05 -5.69 1.17
CA ALA A 146 8.87 -6.51 2.37
C ALA A 146 8.94 -7.99 2.01
N ASP A 147 9.16 -8.88 2.98
CA ASP A 147 9.14 -10.32 2.73
C ASP A 147 8.42 -11.07 3.86
N THR A 148 7.77 -12.16 3.51
CA THR A 148 7.06 -13.03 4.45
C THR A 148 7.43 -14.49 4.22
N SER A 149 7.58 -15.23 5.31
CA SER A 149 7.95 -16.64 5.26
C SER A 149 6.76 -17.59 5.08
N THR A 150 5.51 -17.06 5.14
CA THR A 150 4.30 -17.89 5.19
C THR A 150 3.23 -17.31 4.27
N ARG A 151 2.62 -18.17 3.43
CA ARG A 151 1.45 -17.80 2.62
C ARG A 151 0.19 -17.79 3.47
N GLY A 152 -0.68 -16.81 3.26
CA GLY A 152 -1.94 -16.67 4.00
C GLY A 152 -1.80 -16.02 5.38
N THR A 153 -0.59 -15.56 5.73
CA THR A 153 -0.32 -14.87 7.00
C THR A 153 0.91 -13.98 6.83
N LEU A 154 0.84 -12.75 7.30
CA LEU A 154 2.01 -11.86 7.32
C LEU A 154 2.95 -12.28 8.46
N ASN A 155 3.99 -12.99 8.11
CA ASN A 155 5.05 -13.42 9.02
C ASN A 155 6.39 -12.91 8.48
N HIS A 156 6.73 -11.68 8.84
CA HIS A 156 7.92 -11.00 8.34
C HIS A 156 9.19 -11.80 8.56
N CYS A 157 10.07 -11.79 7.57
CA CYS A 157 11.40 -12.38 7.62
C CYS A 157 12.42 -11.47 6.95
N GLU A 158 13.70 -11.85 7.02
CA GLU A 158 14.76 -11.14 6.29
C GLU A 158 14.44 -11.10 4.80
N ILE A 159 14.48 -9.92 4.21
CA ILE A 159 14.16 -9.71 2.79
C ILE A 159 15.08 -10.57 1.90
N GLY A 160 14.46 -11.34 1.03
CA GLY A 160 15.12 -12.32 0.16
C GLY A 160 15.25 -13.73 0.76
N LYS A 161 14.67 -13.96 1.94
CA LYS A 161 14.61 -15.28 2.59
C LYS A 161 13.19 -15.86 2.67
N GLY A 162 12.21 -15.08 2.28
CA GLY A 162 10.80 -15.47 2.27
C GLY A 162 10.30 -15.89 0.90
N LEU A 163 9.04 -15.57 0.66
CA LEU A 163 8.27 -16.02 -0.50
C LEU A 163 8.09 -14.93 -1.57
N ALA A 164 8.51 -13.68 -1.31
CA ALA A 164 8.34 -12.59 -2.26
C ALA A 164 9.17 -12.84 -3.54
N PRO A 165 8.54 -12.89 -4.73
CA PRO A 165 9.22 -13.17 -5.98
C PRO A 165 9.90 -11.90 -6.53
N PHE A 166 10.89 -11.37 -5.80
CA PHE A 166 11.53 -10.10 -6.11
C PHE A 166 12.08 -10.00 -7.52
N ARG A 167 12.65 -11.09 -8.05
CA ARG A 167 13.23 -11.08 -9.38
C ARG A 167 12.16 -10.89 -10.45
N GLU A 168 11.05 -11.58 -10.32
CA GLU A 168 9.89 -11.50 -11.23
C GLU A 168 9.23 -10.14 -11.11
N ILE A 169 9.00 -9.64 -9.88
CA ILE A 169 8.46 -8.31 -9.62
C ILE A 169 9.34 -7.24 -10.28
N PHE A 170 10.65 -7.25 -10.01
CA PHE A 170 11.56 -6.22 -10.52
C PHE A 170 11.76 -6.31 -12.04
N SER A 171 11.75 -7.50 -12.63
CA SER A 171 11.74 -7.64 -14.10
C SER A 171 10.50 -6.97 -14.68
N LEU A 172 9.31 -7.31 -14.18
CA LEU A 172 8.05 -6.79 -14.70
C LEU A 172 7.97 -5.26 -14.61
N ILE A 173 8.27 -4.68 -13.45
CA ILE A 173 8.17 -3.23 -13.28
C ILE A 173 9.22 -2.47 -14.10
N LYS A 174 10.45 -3.02 -14.21
CA LYS A 174 11.54 -2.44 -15.00
C LYS A 174 11.24 -2.47 -16.49
N GLU A 175 10.71 -3.57 -17.01
CA GLU A 175 10.25 -3.70 -18.40
C GLU A 175 9.14 -2.69 -18.74
N ASN A 176 8.36 -2.26 -17.74
CA ASN A 176 7.29 -1.28 -17.87
C ASN A 176 7.70 0.16 -17.49
N GLY A 177 9.01 0.41 -17.38
CA GLY A 177 9.55 1.77 -17.21
C GLY A 177 9.35 2.37 -15.83
N PHE A 178 9.22 1.55 -14.77
CA PHE A 178 9.10 2.03 -13.41
C PHE A 178 10.33 2.85 -13.01
N ASP A 179 10.10 4.11 -12.60
CA ASP A 179 11.10 5.06 -12.13
C ASP A 179 10.81 5.59 -10.72
N GLY A 180 9.86 4.95 -10.03
CA GLY A 180 9.41 5.30 -8.68
C GLY A 180 10.37 4.84 -7.57
N TRP A 181 9.90 4.91 -6.35
CA TRP A 181 10.68 4.53 -5.17
C TRP A 181 10.42 3.10 -4.73
N ILE A 182 11.50 2.36 -4.45
CA ILE A 182 11.46 1.08 -3.74
C ILE A 182 11.90 1.34 -2.31
N CYS A 183 10.95 1.35 -1.38
CA CYS A 183 11.18 1.57 0.04
C CYS A 183 11.35 0.22 0.75
N ILE A 184 12.38 0.10 1.56
CA ILE A 184 12.61 -1.11 2.36
C ILE A 184 11.66 -1.10 3.57
N GLU A 185 10.84 -2.14 3.68
CA GLU A 185 10.04 -2.43 4.87
C GLU A 185 10.59 -3.68 5.57
N GLU A 186 11.63 -3.48 6.38
CA GLU A 186 12.34 -4.56 7.04
C GLU A 186 11.66 -4.91 8.37
N GLY A 187 11.01 -6.08 8.43
CA GLY A 187 10.26 -6.56 9.59
C GLY A 187 10.87 -7.76 10.29
N SER A 188 12.12 -8.17 9.97
CA SER A 188 12.76 -9.34 10.59
C SER A 188 13.24 -9.11 12.04
N MET A 189 13.13 -7.87 12.54
CA MET A 189 13.57 -7.46 13.87
C MET A 189 15.08 -7.57 14.12
N GLN A 190 15.90 -7.58 13.06
CA GLN A 190 17.35 -7.61 13.14
C GLN A 190 17.99 -6.20 13.28
N GLY A 191 17.18 -5.16 13.41
CA GLY A 191 17.64 -3.77 13.52
C GLY A 191 18.44 -3.31 12.30
N MET A 192 19.50 -2.55 12.50
CA MET A 192 20.32 -2.00 11.41
C MET A 192 20.93 -3.06 10.51
N ASP A 193 21.33 -4.21 11.05
CA ASP A 193 21.88 -5.32 10.26
C ASP A 193 20.85 -5.85 9.25
N GLY A 194 19.58 -5.96 9.65
CA GLY A 194 18.48 -6.36 8.77
C GLY A 194 18.29 -5.36 7.63
N ILE A 195 18.26 -4.05 7.97
CA ILE A 195 18.12 -2.97 6.98
C ILE A 195 19.28 -3.00 5.96
N GLU A 196 20.53 -3.14 6.42
CA GLU A 196 21.68 -3.21 5.51
C GLU A 196 21.64 -4.42 4.59
N LYS A 197 21.25 -5.59 5.10
CA LYS A 197 21.07 -6.81 4.29
C LYS A 197 19.97 -6.61 3.25
N ALA A 198 18.83 -6.06 3.65
CA ALA A 198 17.70 -5.78 2.78
C ALA A 198 18.08 -4.84 1.64
N VAL A 199 18.74 -3.72 1.95
CA VAL A 199 19.22 -2.76 0.93
C VAL A 199 20.19 -3.43 -0.04
N ARG A 200 21.15 -4.21 0.45
CA ARG A 200 22.11 -4.94 -0.40
C ARG A 200 21.40 -5.93 -1.32
N TYR A 201 20.46 -6.69 -0.78
CA TYR A 201 19.70 -7.67 -1.54
C TYR A 201 18.86 -7.02 -2.65
N VAL A 202 18.04 -6.01 -2.30
CA VAL A 202 17.17 -5.30 -3.24
C VAL A 202 18.00 -4.66 -4.36
N ARG A 203 19.09 -3.95 -4.03
CA ARG A 203 20.00 -3.36 -5.03
C ARG A 203 20.64 -4.41 -5.95
N LYS A 204 21.05 -5.55 -5.38
CA LYS A 204 21.61 -6.65 -6.15
C LYS A 204 20.58 -7.19 -7.16
N VAL A 205 19.38 -7.57 -6.70
CA VAL A 205 18.35 -8.13 -7.58
C VAL A 205 17.92 -7.11 -8.64
N TRP A 206 17.75 -5.84 -8.27
CA TRP A 206 17.45 -4.76 -9.22
C TRP A 206 18.52 -4.60 -10.30
N GLY A 207 19.80 -4.73 -9.95
CA GLY A 207 20.91 -4.63 -10.89
C GLY A 207 21.06 -5.86 -11.82
N GLU A 208 20.55 -7.02 -11.41
CA GLU A 208 20.65 -8.28 -12.18
C GLU A 208 19.50 -8.48 -13.18
N VAL A 209 18.32 -7.86 -12.94
CA VAL A 209 17.20 -7.94 -13.88
C VAL A 209 17.36 -6.92 -15.00
N LYS A 210 16.86 -7.27 -16.20
CA LYS A 210 16.98 -6.42 -17.40
C LYS A 210 15.82 -5.46 -17.51
#